data_ca8156b5f2bdf1473a8b3703f2a77363
#
_entry.id   ca8156b5f2bdf1473a8b3703f2a77363
#
_cell.length_a   1.000
_cell.length_b   1.000
_cell.length_c   1.000
_cell.angle_alpha   90.00
_cell.angle_beta   90.00
_cell.angle_gamma   90.00
#
_symmetry.space_group_name_H-M   'P 1'
#
loop_
_entity.id
_entity.type
_entity.pdbx_description
1 polymer ?
#
loop_
_entity_poly.entity_id
_entity_poly.type
_entity_poly.pdbx_seq_one_letter_code
_entity_poly.pdbx_strand_id
1 'polypeptide(L)'
;MSAPVDAPPTSSGAEAAEAAVEAIAGAANQDVTFSLELTQDQKDIRDWVHGFAADVVRPAAHEWDEKEQTPWPIIQEAAKIGLYGFEGLAQFFADPTGLTLPIVNEELFWGDAGIGMSIMGTALAVAAIFGQGSGEQIGEWIPRCFGTAEDVKVAAFCASEPNAGSDVSGVRTRAKFDEGSGEWVINGQKAWATNGGIADVHVVIATVDPELGSRGHAAFVVPMSEAKGISQGSKVSKHGLRASHTADVFLDDCRVPAGYVLGGKEKLDERIARVREGKKAKSQAAMQTFEASRPTVGAQALGIARAAYEYALDYSKEREQFGRKIIENQA
;
A
#
# COMPACT_ATOMS: atom_id res chain seq x y z
N MET A 1 -3.46 10.93 -33.89
CA MET A 1 -2.02 10.63 -33.70
C MET A 1 -1.49 11.69 -32.75
N SER A 2 -1.58 11.45 -31.46
CA SER A 2 -0.95 12.27 -30.43
C SER A 2 0.49 11.77 -30.24
N ALA A 3 1.44 12.70 -30.14
CA ALA A 3 2.84 12.40 -29.95
C ALA A 3 3.06 11.67 -28.61
N PRO A 4 4.04 10.76 -28.51
CA PRO A 4 4.40 10.16 -27.23
C PRO A 4 4.97 11.23 -26.31
N VAL A 5 4.51 11.25 -25.07
CA VAL A 5 5.12 12.06 -24.01
C VAL A 5 6.47 11.41 -23.69
N ASP A 6 7.55 12.16 -23.85
CA ASP A 6 8.89 11.69 -23.54
C ASP A 6 9.00 11.32 -22.06
N ALA A 7 9.44 10.09 -21.79
CA ALA A 7 9.73 9.63 -20.44
C ALA A 7 10.91 10.43 -19.86
N PRO A 8 10.84 10.86 -18.59
CA PRO A 8 11.95 11.57 -17.96
C PRO A 8 13.19 10.67 -17.82
N PRO A 9 14.41 11.25 -17.77
CA PRO A 9 15.65 10.48 -17.69
C PRO A 9 15.75 9.71 -16.37
N THR A 10 16.22 8.48 -16.45
CA THR A 10 16.44 7.58 -15.30
C THR A 10 17.55 8.11 -14.38
N SER A 11 17.18 8.78 -13.31
CA SER A 11 18.07 9.05 -12.16
C SER A 11 18.37 7.78 -11.39
N SER A 12 19.50 7.71 -10.68
CA SER A 12 19.79 6.56 -9.80
C SER A 12 18.68 6.47 -8.74
N GLY A 13 18.28 5.24 -8.32
CA GLY A 13 17.17 5.06 -7.37
C GLY A 13 17.33 5.83 -6.05
N ALA A 14 18.58 6.12 -5.64
CA ALA A 14 18.88 6.93 -4.45
C ALA A 14 18.57 8.42 -4.68
N GLU A 15 18.91 8.98 -5.84
CA GLU A 15 18.60 10.38 -6.19
C GLU A 15 17.10 10.61 -6.35
N ALA A 16 16.39 9.65 -6.94
CA ALA A 16 14.93 9.67 -7.04
C ALA A 16 14.26 9.62 -5.66
N ALA A 17 14.80 8.81 -4.74
CA ALA A 17 14.30 8.73 -3.37
C ALA A 17 14.53 10.04 -2.59
N GLU A 18 15.68 10.66 -2.74
CA GLU A 18 16.00 11.94 -2.09
C GLU A 18 15.12 13.08 -2.63
N ALA A 19 14.95 13.16 -3.94
CA ALA A 19 14.06 14.12 -4.58
C ALA A 19 12.59 13.94 -4.15
N ALA A 20 12.12 12.68 -4.02
CA ALA A 20 10.77 12.39 -3.54
C ALA A 20 10.58 12.78 -2.07
N VAL A 21 11.57 12.54 -1.21
CA VAL A 21 11.53 12.96 0.20
C VAL A 21 11.45 14.49 0.30
N GLU A 22 12.25 15.22 -0.49
CA GLU A 22 12.21 16.69 -0.52
C GLU A 22 10.88 17.21 -1.05
N ALA A 23 10.34 16.62 -2.13
CA ALA A 23 9.06 17.03 -2.72
C ALA A 23 7.90 16.85 -1.72
N ILE A 24 7.84 15.71 -1.03
CA ILE A 24 6.79 15.44 -0.03
C ILE A 24 6.96 16.32 1.21
N ALA A 25 8.18 16.56 1.67
CA ALA A 25 8.45 17.48 2.77
C ALA A 25 8.10 18.93 2.39
N GLY A 26 8.36 19.34 1.15
CA GLY A 26 7.97 20.64 0.60
C GLY A 26 6.45 20.80 0.52
N ALA A 27 5.74 19.78 0.07
CA ALA A 27 4.28 19.76 0.00
C ALA A 27 3.61 19.91 1.38
N ALA A 28 4.14 19.23 2.40
CA ALA A 28 3.61 19.28 3.77
C ALA A 28 3.70 20.67 4.42
N ASN A 29 4.50 21.58 3.89
CA ASN A 29 4.70 22.95 4.41
C ASN A 29 3.99 24.02 3.57
N GLN A 30 3.19 23.67 2.58
CA GLN A 30 2.43 24.64 1.79
C GLN A 30 1.11 24.99 2.47
N ASP A 31 0.80 26.27 2.53
CA ASP A 31 -0.53 26.77 2.92
C ASP A 31 -1.52 26.48 1.79
N VAL A 32 -2.27 25.39 1.92
CA VAL A 32 -3.27 24.99 0.93
C VAL A 32 -4.63 25.47 1.36
N THR A 33 -5.23 26.36 0.57
CA THR A 33 -6.64 26.74 0.75
C THR A 33 -7.52 25.58 0.30
N PHE A 34 -8.45 25.14 1.15
CA PHE A 34 -9.41 24.09 0.80
C PHE A 34 -10.22 24.50 -0.44
N SER A 35 -10.24 23.63 -1.43
CA SER A 35 -11.06 23.77 -2.64
C SER A 35 -11.65 22.41 -3.01
N LEU A 36 -12.88 22.40 -3.51
CA LEU A 36 -13.52 21.24 -4.15
C LEU A 36 -13.19 21.15 -5.64
N GLU A 37 -12.56 22.18 -6.22
CA GLU A 37 -12.14 22.17 -7.60
C GLU A 37 -10.79 21.46 -7.75
N LEU A 38 -10.76 20.48 -8.63
CA LEU A 38 -9.52 19.78 -8.99
C LEU A 38 -8.62 20.71 -9.82
N THR A 39 -7.34 20.66 -9.56
CA THR A 39 -6.31 21.30 -10.42
C THR A 39 -6.28 20.64 -11.79
N GLN A 40 -5.61 21.27 -12.77
CA GLN A 40 -5.46 20.66 -14.09
C GLN A 40 -4.66 19.35 -14.01
N ASP A 41 -3.57 19.33 -13.26
CA ASP A 41 -2.74 18.14 -13.07
C ASP A 41 -3.54 16.96 -12.45
N GLN A 42 -4.40 17.25 -11.47
CA GLN A 42 -5.28 16.22 -10.88
C GLN A 42 -6.31 15.69 -11.89
N LYS A 43 -6.84 16.55 -12.78
CA LYS A 43 -7.74 16.13 -13.85
C LYS A 43 -6.99 15.27 -14.87
N ASP A 44 -5.80 15.66 -15.26
CA ASP A 44 -4.98 14.94 -16.24
C ASP A 44 -4.57 13.56 -15.69
N ILE A 45 -4.18 13.47 -14.42
CA ILE A 45 -3.89 12.20 -13.74
C ILE A 45 -5.16 11.33 -13.67
N ARG A 46 -6.29 11.89 -13.29
CA ARG A 46 -7.57 11.18 -13.27
C ARG A 46 -7.89 10.56 -14.64
N ASP A 47 -7.83 11.38 -15.69
CA ASP A 47 -8.20 10.95 -17.04
C ASP A 47 -7.21 9.91 -17.58
N TRP A 48 -5.93 10.04 -17.27
CA TRP A 48 -4.91 9.06 -17.60
C TRP A 48 -5.14 7.71 -16.89
N VAL A 49 -5.39 7.71 -15.57
CA VAL A 49 -5.65 6.48 -14.82
C VAL A 49 -6.98 5.87 -15.22
N HIS A 50 -8.01 6.69 -15.49
CA HIS A 50 -9.29 6.22 -16.00
C HIS A 50 -9.14 5.49 -17.34
N GLY A 51 -8.36 6.03 -18.27
CA GLY A 51 -8.04 5.36 -19.54
C GLY A 51 -7.42 3.98 -19.33
N PHE A 52 -6.44 3.86 -18.45
CA PHE A 52 -5.85 2.57 -18.10
C PHE A 52 -6.88 1.63 -17.45
N ALA A 53 -7.70 2.15 -16.55
CA ALA A 53 -8.76 1.38 -15.89
C ALA A 53 -9.81 0.86 -16.90
N ALA A 54 -10.21 1.68 -17.87
CA ALA A 54 -11.20 1.33 -18.89
C ALA A 54 -10.65 0.34 -19.93
N ASP A 55 -9.40 0.54 -20.39
CA ASP A 55 -8.85 -0.19 -21.51
C ASP A 55 -8.13 -1.49 -21.11
N VAL A 56 -7.59 -1.55 -19.88
CA VAL A 56 -6.77 -2.67 -19.40
C VAL A 56 -7.41 -3.40 -18.23
N VAL A 57 -7.82 -2.68 -17.17
CA VAL A 57 -8.31 -3.29 -15.94
C VAL A 57 -9.71 -3.88 -16.11
N ARG A 58 -10.66 -3.09 -16.57
CA ARG A 58 -12.08 -3.48 -16.66
C ARG A 58 -12.35 -4.66 -17.60
N PRO A 59 -11.75 -4.76 -18.79
CA PRO A 59 -11.92 -5.94 -19.65
C PRO A 59 -11.38 -7.24 -19.05
N ALA A 60 -10.37 -7.16 -18.20
CA ALA A 60 -9.73 -8.29 -17.55
C ALA A 60 -10.38 -8.71 -16.22
N ALA A 61 -11.26 -7.89 -15.66
CA ALA A 61 -11.83 -8.05 -14.32
C ALA A 61 -12.41 -9.44 -14.06
N HIS A 62 -13.31 -9.89 -14.95
CA HIS A 62 -14.00 -11.18 -14.81
C HIS A 62 -13.03 -12.36 -14.81
N GLU A 63 -12.07 -12.37 -15.74
CA GLU A 63 -11.07 -13.42 -15.86
C GLU A 63 -10.24 -13.59 -14.59
N TRP A 64 -9.71 -12.49 -14.06
CA TRP A 64 -8.84 -12.52 -12.88
C TRP A 64 -9.60 -12.75 -11.58
N ASP A 65 -10.85 -12.31 -11.50
CA ASP A 65 -11.71 -12.66 -10.37
C ASP A 65 -12.01 -14.16 -10.34
N GLU A 66 -12.37 -14.78 -11.47
CA GLU A 66 -12.64 -16.22 -11.53
C GLU A 66 -11.39 -17.06 -11.27
N LYS A 67 -10.24 -16.66 -11.79
CA LYS A 67 -8.97 -17.35 -11.56
C LYS A 67 -8.51 -17.30 -10.11
N GLU A 68 -8.94 -16.30 -9.35
CA GLU A 68 -8.43 -16.01 -8.00
C GLU A 68 -6.90 -15.91 -7.95
N GLN A 69 -6.26 -15.38 -8.98
CA GLN A 69 -4.81 -15.27 -9.10
C GLN A 69 -4.36 -13.81 -9.16
N THR A 70 -3.11 -13.56 -8.75
CA THR A 70 -2.50 -12.24 -8.88
C THR A 70 -2.33 -11.89 -10.36
N PRO A 71 -2.85 -10.74 -10.83
CA PRO A 71 -2.85 -10.34 -12.24
C PRO A 71 -1.49 -9.74 -12.65
N TRP A 72 -0.42 -10.53 -12.58
CA TRP A 72 0.95 -10.10 -12.88
C TRP A 72 1.10 -9.33 -14.18
N PRO A 73 0.49 -9.79 -15.32
CA PRO A 73 0.60 -9.05 -16.58
C PRO A 73 0.04 -7.62 -16.48
N ILE A 74 -1.04 -7.43 -15.71
CA ILE A 74 -1.66 -6.09 -15.56
C ILE A 74 -0.83 -5.20 -14.65
N ILE A 75 -0.25 -5.75 -13.56
CA ILE A 75 0.69 -5.02 -12.71
C ILE A 75 1.91 -4.60 -13.52
N GLN A 76 2.40 -5.48 -14.41
CA GLN A 76 3.51 -5.18 -15.31
C GLN A 76 3.16 -4.08 -16.32
N GLU A 77 1.96 -4.08 -16.91
CA GLU A 77 1.51 -2.98 -17.77
C GLU A 77 1.41 -1.66 -16.99
N ALA A 78 0.91 -1.69 -15.75
CA ALA A 78 0.89 -0.53 -14.88
C ALA A 78 2.31 -0.01 -14.57
N ALA A 79 3.29 -0.92 -14.40
CA ALA A 79 4.69 -0.56 -14.19
C ALA A 79 5.32 0.10 -15.43
N LYS A 80 5.04 -0.42 -16.63
CA LYS A 80 5.56 0.13 -17.90
C LYS A 80 5.11 1.57 -18.17
N ILE A 81 3.92 1.93 -17.71
CA ILE A 81 3.39 3.30 -17.87
C ILE A 81 3.71 4.21 -16.66
N GLY A 82 4.45 3.72 -15.66
CA GLY A 82 4.81 4.48 -14.47
C GLY A 82 3.72 4.58 -13.39
N LEU A 83 2.59 3.87 -13.54
CA LEU A 83 1.52 3.84 -12.54
C LEU A 83 1.88 2.95 -11.35
N TYR A 84 2.63 1.86 -11.58
CA TYR A 84 3.17 0.99 -10.55
C TYR A 84 4.67 1.17 -10.44
N GLY A 85 5.11 1.90 -9.43
CA GLY A 85 6.52 2.17 -9.20
C GLY A 85 6.73 3.26 -8.15
N PHE A 86 7.98 3.43 -7.74
CA PHE A 86 8.30 4.42 -6.72
C PHE A 86 8.07 5.86 -7.20
N GLU A 87 8.48 6.19 -8.42
CA GLU A 87 8.39 7.55 -8.97
C GLU A 87 6.94 8.00 -9.09
N GLY A 88 6.05 7.16 -9.64
CA GLY A 88 4.63 7.45 -9.74
C GLY A 88 3.98 7.64 -8.37
N LEU A 89 4.26 6.72 -7.44
CA LEU A 89 3.71 6.82 -6.08
C LEU A 89 4.23 8.06 -5.34
N ALA A 90 5.50 8.42 -5.50
CA ALA A 90 6.10 9.61 -4.91
C ALA A 90 5.43 10.90 -5.43
N GLN A 91 5.14 10.96 -6.73
CA GLN A 91 4.40 12.06 -7.33
C GLN A 91 3.00 12.20 -6.74
N PHE A 92 2.31 11.08 -6.49
CA PHE A 92 0.97 11.11 -5.89
C PHE A 92 1.01 11.58 -4.43
N PHE A 93 2.05 11.24 -3.68
CA PHE A 93 2.26 11.73 -2.32
C PHE A 93 2.74 13.19 -2.25
N ALA A 94 3.35 13.71 -3.31
CA ALA A 94 3.84 15.08 -3.37
C ALA A 94 2.73 16.13 -3.60
N ASP A 95 1.49 15.70 -3.84
CA ASP A 95 0.35 16.61 -3.95
C ASP A 95 0.02 17.23 -2.56
N PRO A 96 0.18 18.56 -2.38
CA PRO A 96 -0.06 19.20 -1.09
C PRO A 96 -1.54 19.16 -0.67
N THR A 97 -2.46 18.95 -1.60
CA THR A 97 -3.89 18.79 -1.29
C THR A 97 -4.22 17.41 -0.73
N GLY A 98 -3.37 16.41 -0.97
CA GLY A 98 -3.59 15.02 -0.61
C GLY A 98 -4.68 14.31 -1.42
N LEU A 99 -5.19 14.92 -2.52
CA LEU A 99 -6.29 14.37 -3.31
C LEU A 99 -5.84 13.44 -4.44
N THR A 100 -4.62 13.58 -4.95
CA THR A 100 -4.15 12.79 -6.10
C THR A 100 -4.18 11.29 -5.82
N LEU A 101 -3.70 10.84 -4.67
CA LEU A 101 -3.73 9.41 -4.33
C LEU A 101 -5.15 8.84 -4.17
N PRO A 102 -6.12 9.51 -3.51
CA PRO A 102 -7.53 9.17 -3.58
C PRO A 102 -8.09 9.09 -5.00
N ILE A 103 -7.80 10.06 -5.88
CA ILE A 103 -8.26 10.08 -7.27
C ILE A 103 -7.76 8.84 -8.02
N VAL A 104 -6.47 8.52 -7.93
CA VAL A 104 -5.89 7.32 -8.54
C VAL A 104 -6.58 6.04 -8.05
N ASN A 105 -6.85 5.95 -6.74
CA ASN A 105 -7.55 4.80 -6.17
C ASN A 105 -9.00 4.71 -6.66
N GLU A 106 -9.73 5.82 -6.73
CA GLU A 106 -11.10 5.85 -7.25
C GLU A 106 -11.16 5.28 -8.67
N GLU A 107 -10.29 5.75 -9.56
CA GLU A 107 -10.30 5.33 -10.97
C GLU A 107 -9.88 3.85 -11.14
N LEU A 108 -8.85 3.38 -10.45
CA LEU A 108 -8.45 1.97 -10.50
C LEU A 108 -9.55 1.03 -10.00
N PHE A 109 -10.22 1.41 -8.89
CA PHE A 109 -11.29 0.59 -8.30
C PHE A 109 -12.62 0.71 -9.04
N TRP A 110 -12.81 1.76 -9.85
CA TRP A 110 -13.86 1.82 -10.86
C TRP A 110 -13.64 0.76 -11.94
N GLY A 111 -12.39 0.49 -12.32
CA GLY A 111 -12.04 -0.58 -13.25
C GLY A 111 -12.36 -1.97 -12.68
N ASP A 112 -11.69 -2.34 -11.60
CA ASP A 112 -11.93 -3.57 -10.82
C ASP A 112 -11.26 -3.47 -9.44
N ALA A 113 -11.97 -3.89 -8.41
CA ALA A 113 -11.49 -3.80 -7.03
C ALA A 113 -10.33 -4.77 -6.72
N GLY A 114 -10.35 -5.97 -7.28
CA GLY A 114 -9.32 -7.00 -7.06
C GLY A 114 -8.00 -6.63 -7.74
N ILE A 115 -8.08 -6.21 -9.00
CA ILE A 115 -6.92 -5.75 -9.79
C ILE A 115 -6.40 -4.43 -9.23
N GLY A 116 -7.29 -3.47 -8.91
CA GLY A 116 -6.92 -2.21 -8.28
C GLY A 116 -6.15 -2.43 -6.97
N MET A 117 -6.62 -3.36 -6.12
CA MET A 117 -5.91 -3.73 -4.89
C MET A 117 -4.58 -4.42 -5.18
N SER A 118 -4.45 -5.20 -6.24
CA SER A 118 -3.18 -5.83 -6.62
C SER A 118 -2.13 -4.80 -7.05
N ILE A 119 -2.54 -3.72 -7.72
CA ILE A 119 -1.68 -2.59 -8.09
C ILE A 119 -1.34 -1.74 -6.85
N MET A 120 -2.32 -1.40 -6.02
CA MET A 120 -2.13 -0.46 -4.90
C MET A 120 -1.67 -1.12 -3.59
N GLY A 121 -1.71 -2.46 -3.49
CA GLY A 121 -1.43 -3.19 -2.25
C GLY A 121 -0.02 -2.98 -1.68
N THR A 122 0.97 -2.77 -2.53
CA THR A 122 2.35 -2.45 -2.15
C THR A 122 2.48 -1.09 -1.46
N ALA A 123 1.61 -0.13 -1.80
CA ALA A 123 1.68 1.24 -1.27
C ALA A 123 1.59 1.33 0.26
N LEU A 124 0.92 0.37 0.92
CA LEU A 124 0.80 0.38 2.38
C LEU A 124 2.14 0.07 3.07
N ALA A 125 2.91 -0.89 2.53
CA ALA A 125 4.26 -1.19 3.02
C ALA A 125 5.21 0.00 2.76
N VAL A 126 5.11 0.60 1.58
CA VAL A 126 5.88 1.81 1.22
C VAL A 126 5.55 2.99 2.14
N ALA A 127 4.27 3.22 2.45
CA ALA A 127 3.86 4.26 3.39
C ALA A 127 4.45 4.05 4.79
N ALA A 128 4.58 2.80 5.24
CA ALA A 128 5.21 2.50 6.52
C ALA A 128 6.73 2.77 6.49
N ILE A 129 7.42 2.38 5.42
CA ILE A 129 8.86 2.64 5.22
C ILE A 129 9.10 4.15 5.16
N PHE A 130 8.29 4.86 4.36
CA PHE A 130 8.42 6.30 4.18
C PHE A 130 8.18 7.09 5.48
N GLY A 131 7.12 6.72 6.21
CA GLY A 131 6.72 7.43 7.44
C GLY A 131 7.63 7.17 8.65
N GLN A 132 8.42 6.09 8.65
CA GLN A 132 9.17 5.65 9.82
C GLN A 132 10.65 5.38 9.55
N GLY A 133 11.04 5.16 8.30
CA GLY A 133 12.41 4.89 7.89
C GLY A 133 13.32 6.11 7.94
N SER A 134 14.63 5.88 7.96
CA SER A 134 15.63 6.89 7.65
C SER A 134 15.70 7.13 6.14
N GLY A 135 16.33 8.23 5.71
CA GLY A 135 16.56 8.49 4.27
C GLY A 135 17.28 7.33 3.57
N GLU A 136 18.30 6.75 4.24
CA GLU A 136 19.01 5.56 3.76
C GLU A 136 18.07 4.36 3.60
N GLN A 137 17.24 4.07 4.60
CA GLN A 137 16.27 2.97 4.54
C GLN A 137 15.20 3.19 3.45
N ILE A 138 14.77 4.43 3.24
CA ILE A 138 13.83 4.78 2.17
C ILE A 138 14.47 4.49 0.81
N GLY A 139 15.71 4.96 0.59
CA GLY A 139 16.46 4.74 -0.66
C GLY A 139 16.77 3.28 -0.94
N GLU A 140 17.02 2.48 0.09
CA GLU A 140 17.30 1.05 -0.04
C GLU A 140 16.05 0.22 -0.30
N TRP A 141 14.99 0.41 0.53
CA TRP A 141 13.88 -0.54 0.58
C TRP A 141 12.76 -0.24 -0.40
N ILE A 142 12.46 1.03 -0.68
CA ILE A 142 11.30 1.34 -1.53
C ILE A 142 11.48 0.84 -2.96
N PRO A 143 12.63 1.01 -3.64
CA PRO A 143 12.83 0.42 -4.96
C PRO A 143 12.66 -1.11 -4.97
N ARG A 144 13.11 -1.79 -3.92
CA ARG A 144 12.96 -3.26 -3.77
C ARG A 144 11.51 -3.70 -3.57
N CYS A 145 10.62 -2.82 -3.11
CA CYS A 145 9.19 -3.12 -2.99
C CYS A 145 8.48 -3.20 -4.35
N PHE A 146 9.00 -2.54 -5.37
CA PHE A 146 8.38 -2.47 -6.70
C PHE A 146 9.11 -3.29 -7.76
N GLY A 147 10.43 -3.47 -7.63
CA GLY A 147 11.27 -4.03 -8.68
C GLY A 147 11.38 -3.12 -9.90
N THR A 148 11.37 -3.71 -11.08
CA THR A 148 11.38 -3.01 -12.37
C THR A 148 10.18 -3.40 -13.20
N ALA A 149 9.95 -2.73 -14.35
CA ALA A 149 8.87 -3.09 -15.26
C ALA A 149 9.05 -4.50 -15.88
N GLU A 150 10.29 -5.00 -15.96
CA GLU A 150 10.60 -6.35 -16.47
C GLU A 150 10.53 -7.41 -15.37
N ASP A 151 10.81 -7.03 -14.12
CA ASP A 151 10.81 -7.93 -12.94
C ASP A 151 10.05 -7.26 -11.78
N VAL A 152 8.74 -7.19 -11.92
CA VAL A 152 7.84 -6.58 -10.95
C VAL A 152 7.87 -7.32 -9.63
N LYS A 153 8.08 -6.60 -8.54
CA LYS A 153 8.02 -7.07 -7.17
C LYS A 153 6.81 -6.49 -6.45
N VAL A 154 6.43 -7.10 -5.34
CA VAL A 154 5.38 -6.59 -4.46
C VAL A 154 5.84 -6.61 -3.01
N ALA A 155 5.24 -5.75 -2.19
CA ALA A 155 5.50 -5.72 -0.77
C ALA A 155 4.23 -5.93 0.05
N ALA A 156 4.41 -6.37 1.30
CA ALA A 156 3.34 -6.62 2.24
C ALA A 156 3.51 -5.82 3.52
N PHE A 157 2.42 -5.20 4.01
CA PHE A 157 2.35 -4.62 5.35
C PHE A 157 1.67 -5.60 6.30
N CYS A 158 2.41 -6.10 7.27
CA CYS A 158 2.02 -7.20 8.15
C CYS A 158 1.79 -6.69 9.58
N ALA A 159 0.60 -6.14 9.85
CA ALA A 159 0.21 -5.65 11.18
C ALA A 159 -0.74 -6.61 11.89
N SER A 160 -1.83 -7.02 11.24
CA SER A 160 -2.88 -7.85 11.83
C SER A 160 -2.39 -9.25 12.22
N GLU A 161 -3.00 -9.80 13.25
CA GLU A 161 -2.79 -11.16 13.74
C GLU A 161 -4.15 -11.86 13.93
N PRO A 162 -4.21 -13.19 14.07
CA PRO A 162 -5.48 -13.89 14.29
C PRO A 162 -6.33 -13.31 15.43
N ASN A 163 -5.69 -12.78 16.47
CA ASN A 163 -6.35 -12.20 17.63
C ASN A 163 -6.18 -10.67 17.78
N ALA A 164 -5.64 -9.99 16.78
CA ALA A 164 -5.41 -8.55 16.80
C ALA A 164 -5.68 -7.96 15.39
N GLY A 165 -6.92 -7.61 15.13
CA GLY A 165 -7.37 -6.95 13.90
C GLY A 165 -7.62 -5.47 14.15
N SER A 166 -8.86 -5.06 14.42
CA SER A 166 -9.20 -3.66 14.73
C SER A 166 -8.49 -3.15 15.99
N ASP A 167 -8.28 -4.02 16.97
CA ASP A 167 -7.44 -3.71 18.12
C ASP A 167 -5.99 -4.14 17.86
N VAL A 168 -5.26 -3.31 17.13
CA VAL A 168 -3.83 -3.51 16.88
C VAL A 168 -2.96 -3.35 18.13
N SER A 169 -3.51 -2.88 19.25
CA SER A 169 -2.78 -2.82 20.52
C SER A 169 -2.48 -4.21 21.09
N GLY A 170 -3.28 -5.19 20.69
CA GLY A 170 -3.16 -6.59 21.09
C GLY A 170 -2.14 -7.41 20.30
N VAL A 171 -1.30 -6.81 19.47
CA VAL A 171 -0.23 -7.49 18.72
C VAL A 171 0.69 -8.25 19.66
N ARG A 172 0.88 -9.55 19.36
CA ARG A 172 1.69 -10.49 20.16
C ARG A 172 2.97 -10.94 19.47
N THR A 173 3.14 -10.69 18.17
CA THR A 173 4.41 -10.91 17.47
C THR A 173 5.49 -10.13 18.21
N ARG A 174 6.56 -10.82 18.62
CA ARG A 174 7.65 -10.27 19.44
C ARG A 174 8.92 -10.16 18.63
N ALA A 175 9.63 -9.05 18.81
CA ALA A 175 10.99 -8.87 18.33
C ALA A 175 11.92 -8.67 19.54
N LYS A 176 12.95 -9.51 19.65
CA LYS A 176 13.97 -9.43 20.69
C LYS A 176 15.32 -9.22 20.02
N PHE A 177 16.08 -8.26 20.51
CA PHE A 177 17.45 -8.06 20.03
C PHE A 177 18.40 -9.07 20.67
N ASP A 178 19.18 -9.75 19.86
CA ASP A 178 20.24 -10.68 20.27
C ASP A 178 21.58 -9.94 20.19
N GLU A 179 22.07 -9.49 21.34
CA GLU A 179 23.33 -8.76 21.44
C GLU A 179 24.55 -9.58 20.97
N GLY A 180 24.48 -10.93 21.02
CA GLY A 180 25.55 -11.82 20.60
C GLY A 180 25.73 -11.89 19.10
N SER A 181 24.65 -11.83 18.33
CA SER A 181 24.64 -11.86 16.86
C SER A 181 24.47 -10.47 16.23
N GLY A 182 24.00 -9.47 16.98
CA GLY A 182 23.67 -8.16 16.45
C GLY A 182 22.40 -8.15 15.60
N GLU A 183 21.50 -9.11 15.82
CA GLU A 183 20.27 -9.31 15.02
C GLU A 183 19.01 -9.18 15.87
N TRP A 184 17.91 -8.80 15.22
CA TRP A 184 16.58 -8.98 15.76
C TRP A 184 16.09 -10.40 15.51
N VAL A 185 15.51 -11.04 16.52
CA VAL A 185 14.82 -12.33 16.43
C VAL A 185 13.34 -12.07 16.59
N ILE A 186 12.57 -12.36 15.54
CA ILE A 186 11.14 -12.05 15.46
C ILE A 186 10.36 -13.37 15.45
N ASN A 187 9.38 -13.48 16.36
CA ASN A 187 8.50 -14.64 16.48
C ASN A 187 7.02 -14.23 16.51
N GLY A 188 6.22 -14.90 15.71
CA GLY A 188 4.78 -14.69 15.66
C GLY A 188 4.12 -15.09 14.35
N GLN A 189 2.85 -14.73 14.22
CA GLN A 189 2.05 -14.98 13.01
C GLN A 189 1.30 -13.71 12.65
N LYS A 190 1.35 -13.34 11.38
CA LYS A 190 0.53 -12.27 10.79
C LYS A 190 -0.58 -12.87 9.96
N ALA A 191 -1.75 -12.25 9.98
CA ALA A 191 -2.92 -12.71 9.27
C ALA A 191 -3.45 -11.63 8.32
N TRP A 192 -4.08 -12.07 7.23
CA TRP A 192 -4.79 -11.21 6.28
C TRP A 192 -3.91 -10.19 5.56
N ALA A 193 -2.60 -10.45 5.48
CA ALA A 193 -1.68 -9.54 4.82
C ALA A 193 -1.88 -9.55 3.31
N THR A 194 -2.20 -8.38 2.73
CA THR A 194 -2.18 -8.20 1.28
C THR A 194 -0.76 -8.47 0.77
N ASN A 195 -0.64 -9.28 -0.28
CA ASN A 195 0.62 -9.80 -0.82
C ASN A 195 1.40 -10.71 0.15
N GLY A 196 0.90 -11.05 1.32
CA GLY A 196 1.66 -11.77 2.37
C GLY A 196 2.31 -13.07 1.90
N GLY A 197 1.69 -13.79 0.96
CA GLY A 197 2.18 -15.06 0.42
C GLY A 197 3.07 -14.94 -0.82
N ILE A 198 3.31 -13.72 -1.33
CA ILE A 198 4.05 -13.49 -2.58
C ILE A 198 5.01 -12.29 -2.52
N ALA A 199 5.06 -11.59 -1.38
CA ALA A 199 5.86 -10.38 -1.25
C ALA A 199 7.37 -10.69 -1.18
N ASP A 200 8.15 -9.85 -1.84
CA ASP A 200 9.62 -9.85 -1.74
C ASP A 200 10.08 -9.13 -0.46
N VAL A 201 9.34 -8.11 -0.04
CA VAL A 201 9.61 -7.31 1.17
C VAL A 201 8.38 -7.29 2.06
N HIS A 202 8.55 -7.68 3.33
CA HIS A 202 7.50 -7.57 4.35
C HIS A 202 7.85 -6.46 5.32
N VAL A 203 6.91 -5.59 5.63
CA VAL A 203 7.01 -4.65 6.76
C VAL A 203 6.19 -5.22 7.90
N VAL A 204 6.87 -5.73 8.92
CA VAL A 204 6.28 -6.47 10.03
C VAL A 204 6.20 -5.60 11.27
N ILE A 205 5.00 -5.46 11.84
CA ILE A 205 4.79 -4.82 13.14
C ILE A 205 4.99 -5.85 14.23
N ALA A 206 5.93 -5.61 15.15
CA ALA A 206 6.19 -6.47 16.30
C ALA A 206 6.37 -5.65 17.58
N THR A 207 6.09 -6.27 18.73
CA THR A 207 6.38 -5.64 20.02
C THR A 207 7.81 -5.95 20.47
N VAL A 208 8.54 -4.92 20.84
CA VAL A 208 9.87 -5.04 21.50
C VAL A 208 9.72 -4.97 23.03
N ASP A 209 8.58 -4.47 23.53
CA ASP A 209 8.26 -4.38 24.94
C ASP A 209 6.74 -4.56 25.16
N PRO A 210 6.31 -5.78 25.51
CA PRO A 210 4.87 -6.08 25.69
C PRO A 210 4.22 -5.28 26.84
N GLU A 211 4.98 -4.86 27.85
CA GLU A 211 4.44 -4.14 29.00
C GLU A 211 3.98 -2.72 28.62
N LEU A 212 4.49 -2.19 27.53
CA LEU A 212 4.15 -0.87 27.02
C LEU A 212 2.93 -0.88 26.07
N GLY A 213 2.33 -2.06 25.79
CA GLY A 213 1.26 -2.23 24.82
C GLY A 213 1.67 -1.68 23.44
N SER A 214 0.78 -0.97 22.78
CA SER A 214 1.05 -0.40 21.44
C SER A 214 2.24 0.60 21.38
N ARG A 215 2.65 1.17 22.51
CA ARG A 215 3.82 2.04 22.59
C ARG A 215 5.13 1.26 22.51
N GLY A 216 5.08 -0.06 22.77
CA GLY A 216 6.20 -0.99 22.61
C GLY A 216 6.35 -1.54 21.18
N HIS A 217 5.51 -1.16 20.24
CA HIS A 217 5.59 -1.65 18.87
C HIS A 217 6.67 -0.94 18.06
N ALA A 218 7.27 -1.71 17.14
CA ALA A 218 8.20 -1.23 16.11
C ALA A 218 7.87 -1.89 14.77
N ALA A 219 8.30 -1.28 13.68
CA ALA A 219 8.18 -1.82 12.33
C ALA A 219 9.54 -2.34 11.85
N PHE A 220 9.55 -3.52 11.28
CA PHE A 220 10.76 -4.21 10.81
C PHE A 220 10.62 -4.49 9.31
N VAL A 221 11.65 -4.20 8.55
CA VAL A 221 11.76 -4.68 7.17
C VAL A 221 12.29 -6.10 7.20
N VAL A 222 11.56 -7.02 6.57
CA VAL A 222 11.89 -8.44 6.50
C VAL A 222 11.88 -8.86 5.02
N PRO A 223 13.03 -8.76 4.32
CA PRO A 223 13.12 -9.20 2.93
C PRO A 223 13.18 -10.72 2.85
N MET A 224 12.34 -11.30 1.96
CA MET A 224 12.19 -12.75 1.83
C MET A 224 13.49 -13.44 1.42
N SER A 225 14.32 -12.78 0.62
CA SER A 225 15.58 -13.33 0.10
C SER A 225 16.72 -13.39 1.12
N GLU A 226 16.64 -12.62 2.22
CA GLU A 226 17.72 -12.42 3.17
C GLU A 226 17.37 -12.94 4.56
N ALA A 227 16.11 -12.79 4.98
CA ALA A 227 15.66 -13.20 6.30
C ALA A 227 15.51 -14.72 6.39
N LYS A 228 16.05 -15.30 7.47
CA LYS A 228 15.81 -16.71 7.81
C LYS A 228 14.65 -16.79 8.80
N GLY A 229 13.85 -17.84 8.72
CA GLY A 229 12.73 -18.06 9.66
C GLY A 229 11.44 -17.32 9.32
N ILE A 230 11.32 -16.71 8.14
CA ILE A 230 10.07 -16.24 7.58
C ILE A 230 9.51 -17.31 6.63
N SER A 231 8.19 -17.53 6.67
CA SER A 231 7.48 -18.33 5.67
C SER A 231 6.14 -17.70 5.32
N GLN A 232 5.78 -17.85 4.05
CA GLN A 232 4.58 -17.30 3.44
C GLN A 232 3.48 -18.35 3.39
N GLY A 233 2.28 -17.98 3.86
CA GLY A 233 1.11 -18.84 3.81
C GLY A 233 0.49 -18.92 2.41
N SER A 234 -0.43 -19.88 2.25
CA SER A 234 -1.22 -20.00 1.02
C SER A 234 -2.23 -18.86 0.92
N LYS A 235 -2.57 -18.53 -0.32
CA LYS A 235 -3.61 -17.53 -0.61
C LYS A 235 -4.96 -17.95 0.00
N VAL A 236 -5.58 -17.02 0.70
CA VAL A 236 -6.94 -17.18 1.24
C VAL A 236 -7.97 -17.00 0.13
N SER A 237 -8.95 -17.92 0.02
CA SER A 237 -10.12 -17.72 -0.84
C SER A 237 -11.06 -16.68 -0.21
N LYS A 238 -11.52 -15.73 -1.01
CA LYS A 238 -12.30 -14.58 -0.54
C LYS A 238 -13.60 -14.43 -1.32
N HIS A 239 -14.58 -13.75 -0.72
CA HIS A 239 -15.85 -13.43 -1.37
C HIS A 239 -15.72 -12.29 -2.40
N GLY A 240 -14.75 -11.41 -2.26
CA GLY A 240 -14.46 -10.31 -3.16
C GLY A 240 -12.99 -9.96 -3.16
N LEU A 241 -12.55 -9.03 -4.02
CA LEU A 241 -11.15 -8.70 -4.23
C LEU A 241 -10.31 -9.95 -4.58
N ARG A 242 -10.89 -10.88 -5.36
CA ARG A 242 -10.37 -12.24 -5.53
C ARG A 242 -9.08 -12.29 -6.33
N ALA A 243 -8.85 -11.32 -7.21
CA ALA A 243 -7.58 -11.15 -7.90
C ALA A 243 -6.44 -10.72 -6.97
N SER A 244 -6.75 -9.99 -5.88
CA SER A 244 -5.74 -9.59 -4.89
C SER A 244 -5.29 -10.75 -4.03
N HIS A 245 -3.98 -10.88 -3.81
CA HIS A 245 -3.41 -11.89 -2.94
C HIS A 245 -3.54 -11.49 -1.45
N THR A 246 -4.01 -12.40 -0.64
CA THR A 246 -4.09 -12.26 0.82
C THR A 246 -3.64 -13.55 1.46
N ALA A 247 -2.70 -13.50 2.41
CA ALA A 247 -2.19 -14.69 3.09
C ALA A 247 -1.70 -14.36 4.51
N ASP A 248 -1.50 -15.41 5.28
CA ASP A 248 -0.78 -15.34 6.55
C ASP A 248 0.73 -15.30 6.31
N VAL A 249 1.46 -14.76 7.28
CA VAL A 249 2.93 -14.74 7.31
C VAL A 249 3.39 -15.27 8.66
N PHE A 250 4.28 -16.25 8.63
CA PHE A 250 4.80 -16.90 9.83
C PHE A 250 6.25 -16.51 10.06
N LEU A 251 6.59 -16.24 11.31
CA LEU A 251 7.88 -15.80 11.77
C LEU A 251 8.30 -16.75 12.89
N ASP A 252 9.29 -17.60 12.64
CA ASP A 252 9.81 -18.61 13.56
C ASP A 252 11.33 -18.41 13.68
N ASP A 253 11.76 -17.82 14.79
CA ASP A 253 13.11 -17.32 14.98
C ASP A 253 13.61 -16.52 13.75
N CYS A 254 12.72 -15.69 13.21
CA CYS A 254 13.04 -14.89 12.04
C CYS A 254 14.09 -13.83 12.37
N ARG A 255 15.24 -13.93 11.69
CA ARG A 255 16.40 -13.09 11.98
C ARG A 255 16.61 -12.04 10.91
N VAL A 256 16.78 -10.80 11.39
CA VAL A 256 17.12 -9.64 10.54
C VAL A 256 18.17 -8.77 11.24
N PRO A 257 19.08 -8.13 10.49
CA PRO A 257 20.10 -7.24 11.04
C PRO A 257 19.52 -6.10 11.88
N ALA A 258 20.34 -5.55 12.79
CA ALA A 258 19.96 -4.41 13.64
C ALA A 258 19.37 -3.23 12.85
N GLY A 259 19.91 -2.94 11.67
CA GLY A 259 19.49 -1.82 10.80
C GLY A 259 18.13 -2.00 10.12
N TYR A 260 17.48 -3.18 10.24
CA TYR A 260 16.19 -3.46 9.58
C TYR A 260 14.97 -3.03 10.40
N VAL A 261 15.16 -2.54 11.62
CA VAL A 261 14.10 -1.81 12.32
C VAL A 261 13.98 -0.41 11.72
N LEU A 262 12.79 -0.01 11.31
CA LEU A 262 12.55 1.29 10.71
C LEU A 262 12.87 2.44 11.70
N GLY A 263 13.63 3.41 11.22
CA GLY A 263 14.12 4.53 12.01
C GLY A 263 15.39 4.23 12.82
N GLY A 264 15.86 2.97 12.85
CA GLY A 264 17.09 2.54 13.52
C GLY A 264 16.91 2.14 14.99
N LYS A 265 17.79 1.24 15.44
CA LYS A 265 17.75 0.68 16.80
C LYS A 265 17.95 1.75 17.89
N GLU A 266 18.86 2.67 17.69
CA GLU A 266 19.17 3.72 18.68
C GLU A 266 17.95 4.59 18.99
N LYS A 267 17.26 5.10 17.94
CA LYS A 267 16.03 5.88 18.11
C LYS A 267 14.90 5.06 18.73
N LEU A 268 14.82 3.76 18.41
CA LEU A 268 13.87 2.86 19.06
C LEU A 268 14.15 2.73 20.55
N ASP A 269 15.39 2.49 20.94
CA ASP A 269 15.80 2.34 22.34
C ASP A 269 15.54 3.62 23.13
N GLU A 270 15.89 4.78 22.60
CA GLU A 270 15.57 6.10 23.19
C GLU A 270 14.05 6.30 23.37
N ARG A 271 13.26 5.94 22.35
CA ARG A 271 11.80 6.04 22.43
C ARG A 271 11.23 5.14 23.53
N ILE A 272 11.69 3.89 23.62
CA ILE A 272 11.25 2.94 24.65
C ILE A 272 11.64 3.44 26.05
N ALA A 273 12.86 3.92 26.23
CA ALA A 273 13.30 4.50 27.50
C ALA A 273 12.42 5.67 27.94
N ARG A 274 12.13 6.60 27.02
CA ARG A 274 11.24 7.75 27.31
C ARG A 274 9.83 7.32 27.69
N VAL A 275 9.28 6.30 27.05
CA VAL A 275 7.95 5.77 27.36
C VAL A 275 7.94 5.13 28.75
N ARG A 276 8.96 4.39 29.13
CA ARG A 276 9.14 3.81 30.47
C ARG A 276 9.22 4.86 31.57
N GLU A 277 9.77 6.03 31.27
CA GLU A 277 9.78 7.19 32.16
C GLU A 277 8.41 7.92 32.25
N GLY A 278 7.37 7.41 31.59
CA GLY A 278 6.03 8.03 31.57
C GLY A 278 5.90 9.25 30.65
N LYS A 279 6.92 9.54 29.82
CA LYS A 279 6.88 10.64 28.85
C LYS A 279 6.02 10.27 27.63
N LYS A 280 5.33 11.26 27.05
CA LYS A 280 4.59 11.06 25.81
C LYS A 280 5.55 10.67 24.68
N ALA A 281 5.30 9.54 24.00
CA ALA A 281 5.92 9.21 22.74
C ALA A 281 4.93 9.43 21.60
N LYS A 282 5.42 9.95 20.48
CA LYS A 282 4.60 10.02 19.26
C LYS A 282 4.40 8.61 18.71
N SER A 283 3.16 8.32 18.31
CA SER A 283 2.69 7.34 17.36
C SER A 283 3.06 5.87 17.54
N GLN A 284 2.03 5.08 17.46
CA GLN A 284 2.05 3.64 17.25
C GLN A 284 2.40 3.36 15.79
N ALA A 285 3.41 2.54 15.51
CA ALA A 285 3.92 2.27 14.16
C ALA A 285 2.83 1.86 13.15
N ALA A 286 1.88 1.01 13.56
CA ALA A 286 0.78 0.59 12.70
C ALA A 286 -0.25 1.71 12.48
N MET A 287 -0.60 2.48 13.51
CA MET A 287 -1.65 3.50 13.43
C MET A 287 -1.27 4.65 12.49
N GLN A 288 -0.03 5.09 12.49
CA GLN A 288 0.43 6.12 11.56
C GLN A 288 0.23 5.72 10.10
N THR A 289 0.54 4.47 9.78
CA THR A 289 0.34 3.92 8.43
C THR A 289 -1.14 3.82 8.08
N PHE A 290 -1.99 3.36 9.01
CA PHE A 290 -3.43 3.25 8.77
C PHE A 290 -4.12 4.61 8.65
N GLU A 291 -3.73 5.60 9.44
CA GLU A 291 -4.29 6.96 9.35
C GLU A 291 -4.03 7.58 7.98
N ALA A 292 -2.83 7.41 7.44
CA ALA A 292 -2.48 7.90 6.11
C ALA A 292 -3.26 7.20 4.98
N SER A 293 -3.68 5.93 5.17
CA SER A 293 -4.35 5.14 4.13
C SER A 293 -5.88 5.24 4.12
N ARG A 294 -6.53 5.71 5.21
CA ARG A 294 -8.00 5.74 5.31
C ARG A 294 -8.71 6.54 4.22
N PRO A 295 -8.23 7.74 3.81
CA PRO A 295 -8.87 8.47 2.72
C PRO A 295 -8.89 7.69 1.41
N THR A 296 -7.80 6.97 1.10
CA THR A 296 -7.72 6.15 -0.12
C THR A 296 -8.70 4.98 -0.10
N VAL A 297 -8.93 4.34 1.06
CA VAL A 297 -9.94 3.27 1.18
C VAL A 297 -11.36 3.81 0.94
N GLY A 298 -11.65 5.03 1.40
CA GLY A 298 -12.91 5.71 1.07
C GLY A 298 -13.08 5.93 -0.44
N ALA A 299 -12.01 6.37 -1.12
CA ALA A 299 -12.01 6.57 -2.57
C ALA A 299 -12.15 5.26 -3.35
N GLN A 300 -11.55 4.16 -2.88
CA GLN A 300 -11.75 2.81 -3.43
C GLN A 300 -13.23 2.41 -3.44
N ALA A 301 -13.92 2.61 -2.32
CA ALA A 301 -15.35 2.33 -2.21
C ALA A 301 -16.19 3.22 -3.14
N LEU A 302 -15.80 4.49 -3.31
CA LEU A 302 -16.45 5.42 -4.23
C LEU A 302 -16.28 4.96 -5.68
N GLY A 303 -15.10 4.52 -6.10
CA GLY A 303 -14.85 3.97 -7.43
C GLY A 303 -15.77 2.79 -7.75
N ILE A 304 -15.87 1.81 -6.83
CA ILE A 304 -16.79 0.67 -6.96
C ILE A 304 -18.25 1.13 -7.07
N ALA A 305 -18.68 2.07 -6.21
CA ALA A 305 -20.04 2.59 -6.21
C ALA A 305 -20.37 3.31 -7.53
N ARG A 306 -19.43 4.10 -8.05
CA ARG A 306 -19.56 4.80 -9.35
C ARG A 306 -19.71 3.80 -10.49
N ALA A 307 -18.87 2.78 -10.56
CA ALA A 307 -18.95 1.73 -11.57
C ALA A 307 -20.30 0.99 -11.54
N ALA A 308 -20.78 0.65 -10.34
CA ALA A 308 -22.08 0.00 -10.18
C ALA A 308 -23.26 0.91 -10.60
N TYR A 309 -23.20 2.19 -10.23
CA TYR A 309 -24.21 3.18 -10.61
C TYR A 309 -24.27 3.36 -12.14
N GLU A 310 -23.15 3.57 -12.79
CA GLU A 310 -23.06 3.77 -14.24
C GLU A 310 -23.59 2.54 -14.99
N TYR A 311 -23.19 1.33 -14.57
CA TYR A 311 -23.70 0.09 -15.14
C TYR A 311 -25.22 -0.05 -14.99
N ALA A 312 -25.75 0.21 -13.80
CA ALA A 312 -27.18 0.14 -13.53
C ALA A 312 -27.96 1.20 -14.32
N LEU A 313 -27.40 2.41 -14.43
CA LEU A 313 -28.00 3.49 -15.21
C LEU A 313 -28.11 3.11 -16.70
N ASP A 314 -27.06 2.59 -17.30
CA ASP A 314 -27.05 2.18 -18.70
C ASP A 314 -27.99 1.00 -18.94
N TYR A 315 -27.98 0.00 -18.08
CA TYR A 315 -28.95 -1.10 -18.14
C TYR A 315 -30.39 -0.60 -18.09
N SER A 316 -30.68 0.38 -17.23
CA SER A 316 -32.04 0.95 -17.09
C SER A 316 -32.52 1.68 -18.33
N LYS A 317 -31.61 2.21 -19.16
CA LYS A 317 -31.91 2.85 -20.44
C LYS A 317 -32.23 1.85 -21.56
N GLU A 318 -31.84 0.60 -21.40
CA GLU A 318 -32.00 -0.46 -22.41
C GLU A 318 -33.14 -1.43 -22.06
N ARG A 319 -33.22 -1.84 -20.80
CA ARG A 319 -34.19 -2.83 -20.32
C ARG A 319 -35.60 -2.30 -20.39
N GLU A 320 -36.48 -3.04 -21.05
CA GLU A 320 -37.91 -2.74 -21.12
C GLU A 320 -38.73 -3.63 -20.18
N GLN A 321 -39.67 -3.04 -19.47
CA GLN A 321 -40.76 -3.69 -18.74
C GLN A 321 -42.01 -2.83 -18.79
N PHE A 322 -43.17 -3.46 -18.80
CA PHE A 322 -44.47 -2.76 -18.93
C PHE A 322 -44.57 -1.89 -20.19
N GLY A 323 -43.94 -2.31 -21.30
CA GLY A 323 -43.97 -1.63 -22.60
C GLY A 323 -43.16 -0.34 -22.71
N ARG A 324 -42.21 -0.10 -21.75
CA ARG A 324 -41.32 1.06 -21.75
C ARG A 324 -39.99 0.73 -21.06
N LYS A 325 -38.98 1.55 -21.28
CA LYS A 325 -37.70 1.42 -20.58
C LYS A 325 -37.85 1.62 -19.07
N ILE A 326 -37.15 0.83 -18.26
CA ILE A 326 -37.35 0.89 -16.81
C ILE A 326 -36.97 2.24 -16.21
N ILE A 327 -36.05 3.00 -16.82
CA ILE A 327 -35.71 4.37 -16.41
C ILE A 327 -36.88 5.33 -16.51
N GLU A 328 -37.86 5.05 -17.35
CA GLU A 328 -39.07 5.87 -17.52
C GLU A 328 -40.14 5.62 -16.42
N ASN A 329 -39.94 4.60 -15.60
CA ASN A 329 -40.82 4.25 -14.50
C ASN A 329 -40.47 5.05 -13.27
N GLN A 330 -40.55 6.31 -13.34
CA GLN A 330 -40.46 7.19 -12.20
C GLN A 330 -39.20 7.07 -11.31
N ALA A 331 -38.65 8.15 -10.91
CA ALA A 331 -37.75 8.28 -9.77
C ALA A 331 -38.53 8.74 -8.53
#